data_bce5ced5452d533884f4a68200084e94
#
_entry.id   bce5ced5452d533884f4a68200084e94
#
_cell.length_a   1.000
_cell.length_b   1.000
_cell.length_c   1.000
_cell.angle_alpha   90.00
_cell.angle_beta   90.00
_cell.angle_gamma   90.00
#
_symmetry.space_group_name_H-M   'P 1'
#
loop_
_entity.id
_entity.type
_entity.pdbx_description
1 polymer ?
#
loop_
_entity_poly.entity_id
_entity_poly.type
_entity_poly.pdbx_seq_one_letter_code
_entity_poly.pdbx_strand_id
1 'polypeptide(L)'
;MNISKSLGLLFDKKNIAFSKDISFGKKVCLLDVGARDGIGWPWCTAQNNTLNVILVEPDPIEAKALEDQNQGRVLPYALWNEETELTLNINNSPGTSSVFKPNMPFLQQFEDSQRFEAREEIIIQTKTIDTLAQNKEIDSIDFVKIDVQGGELAILQGGEDFFKKNLVGLEVEVEFCPMYRDQPLFSDVDYFARVNLGLELWDIRKTYWKYSQHEYRMPLKGRLIFGDALYLRPVATLDFWLSSMDKKKSSQKFHALVVTTIAYGFLDYTSALINSDFSENYINKEDKEVLIKHISKISKSFYPFSNGNKYLYRIFQVLMHSFKPTYHGWANAEQHIGSKKTFNFWV
;
A
#
# COMPACT_ATOMS: atom_id res chain seq x y z
N MET A 1 -32.05 20.53 -12.62
CA MET A 1 -31.47 19.19 -12.45
C MET A 1 -30.06 19.37 -11.88
N ASN A 2 -29.81 18.95 -10.66
CA ASN A 2 -28.61 19.34 -9.90
C ASN A 2 -27.44 18.43 -10.30
N ILE A 3 -26.57 18.92 -11.17
CA ILE A 3 -25.41 18.21 -11.74
C ILE A 3 -24.51 17.64 -10.63
N SER A 4 -24.42 18.29 -9.48
CA SER A 4 -23.63 17.81 -8.34
C SER A 4 -24.20 16.53 -7.69
N LYS A 5 -25.51 16.32 -7.72
CA LYS A 5 -26.15 15.07 -7.24
C LYS A 5 -25.96 13.92 -8.22
N SER A 6 -25.97 14.19 -9.53
CA SER A 6 -25.74 13.17 -10.55
C SER A 6 -24.26 12.72 -10.60
N LEU A 7 -23.34 13.64 -10.35
CA LEU A 7 -21.90 13.33 -10.19
C LEU A 7 -21.64 12.54 -8.89
N GLY A 8 -22.33 12.85 -7.78
CA GLY A 8 -22.19 12.11 -6.51
C GLY A 8 -22.63 10.64 -6.58
N LEU A 9 -23.55 10.29 -7.48
CA LEU A 9 -23.98 8.90 -7.72
C LEU A 9 -22.97 8.09 -8.57
N LEU A 10 -22.09 8.77 -9.32
CA LEU A 10 -21.00 8.15 -10.07
C LEU A 10 -19.77 7.84 -9.17
N PHE A 11 -19.73 8.43 -7.96
CA PHE A 11 -18.63 8.31 -7.01
C PHE A 11 -19.07 7.64 -5.71
N ASP A 12 -19.70 6.47 -5.81
CA ASP A 12 -19.89 5.65 -4.62
C ASP A 12 -18.51 5.19 -4.15
N LYS A 13 -17.97 5.90 -3.14
CA LYS A 13 -16.61 5.73 -2.58
C LYS A 13 -16.38 4.36 -1.91
N LYS A 14 -17.33 3.44 -2.02
CA LYS A 14 -17.22 2.11 -1.44
C LYS A 14 -16.45 1.18 -2.38
N ASN A 15 -15.25 0.84 -2.00
CA ASN A 15 -14.50 -0.19 -2.73
C ASN A 15 -15.24 -1.52 -2.65
N ILE A 16 -15.65 -2.04 -3.80
CA ILE A 16 -16.42 -3.28 -3.93
C ILE A 16 -15.68 -4.49 -3.32
N ALA A 17 -14.34 -4.45 -3.28
CA ALA A 17 -13.51 -5.50 -2.66
C ALA A 17 -13.93 -5.82 -1.22
N PHE A 18 -14.46 -4.83 -0.49
CA PHE A 18 -14.83 -4.96 0.91
C PHE A 18 -16.35 -5.10 1.11
N SER A 19 -17.09 -5.46 0.06
CA SER A 19 -18.52 -5.76 0.20
C SER A 19 -18.72 -7.07 0.96
N LYS A 20 -19.86 -7.19 1.66
CA LYS A 20 -20.24 -8.44 2.36
C LYS A 20 -20.33 -9.63 1.41
N ASP A 21 -20.74 -9.39 0.17
CA ASP A 21 -20.91 -10.44 -0.84
C ASP A 21 -19.57 -11.05 -1.29
N ILE A 22 -18.45 -10.31 -1.16
CA ILE A 22 -17.09 -10.78 -1.52
C ILE A 22 -16.35 -11.32 -0.29
N SER A 23 -16.70 -10.88 0.91
CA SER A 23 -16.00 -11.29 2.14
C SER A 23 -16.22 -12.77 2.48
N PHE A 24 -17.35 -13.37 2.08
CA PHE A 24 -17.73 -14.75 2.42
C PHE A 24 -17.56 -15.07 3.92
N GLY A 25 -17.77 -14.07 4.78
CA GLY A 25 -17.58 -14.18 6.22
C GLY A 25 -16.12 -14.22 6.69
N LYS A 26 -15.14 -14.03 5.79
CA LYS A 26 -13.71 -13.97 6.11
C LYS A 26 -13.27 -12.52 6.21
N LYS A 27 -12.23 -12.27 7.02
CA LYS A 27 -11.60 -10.94 7.16
C LYS A 27 -10.18 -10.99 6.65
N VAL A 28 -9.74 -9.92 6.01
CA VAL A 28 -8.32 -9.73 5.69
C VAL A 28 -7.62 -9.14 6.91
N CYS A 29 -6.47 -9.71 7.29
CA CYS A 29 -5.66 -9.22 8.39
C CYS A 29 -4.60 -8.26 7.84
N LEU A 30 -4.78 -6.97 8.12
CA LEU A 30 -3.88 -5.88 7.74
C LEU A 30 -2.96 -5.52 8.91
N LEU A 31 -1.66 -5.44 8.65
CA LEU A 31 -0.69 -4.77 9.50
C LEU A 31 -0.27 -3.46 8.81
N ASP A 32 -0.45 -2.33 9.48
CA ASP A 32 -0.02 -1.01 9.02
C ASP A 32 1.07 -0.50 9.96
N VAL A 33 2.29 -0.34 9.46
CA VAL A 33 3.48 0.05 10.22
C VAL A 33 3.88 1.47 9.82
N GLY A 34 3.98 2.35 10.83
CA GLY A 34 4.04 3.79 10.60
C GLY A 34 2.63 4.36 10.36
N ALA A 35 1.66 3.92 11.15
CA ALA A 35 0.23 4.14 10.92
C ALA A 35 -0.27 5.52 11.38
N ARG A 36 0.60 6.52 11.53
CA ARG A 36 0.35 7.85 12.11
C ARG A 36 -1.00 8.46 11.75
N ASP A 37 -1.37 8.48 10.48
CA ASP A 37 -2.61 9.09 9.98
C ASP A 37 -3.78 8.10 9.91
N GLY A 38 -3.61 6.90 10.44
CA GLY A 38 -4.58 5.80 10.32
C GLY A 38 -4.50 5.07 8.98
N ILE A 39 -5.50 4.22 8.74
CA ILE A 39 -5.51 3.30 7.59
C ILE A 39 -5.61 4.07 6.27
N GLY A 40 -4.62 3.89 5.40
CA GLY A 40 -4.57 4.48 4.06
C GLY A 40 -5.46 3.77 3.02
N TRP A 41 -5.56 4.38 1.83
CA TRP A 41 -6.21 3.77 0.68
C TRP A 41 -5.40 2.55 0.19
N PRO A 42 -6.05 1.46 -0.29
CA PRO A 42 -7.50 1.25 -0.45
C PRO A 42 -8.22 0.77 0.82
N TRP A 43 -7.50 0.44 1.88
CA TRP A 43 -7.99 -0.23 3.08
C TRP A 43 -8.96 0.64 3.91
N CYS A 44 -8.80 1.97 3.90
CA CYS A 44 -9.72 2.89 4.56
C CYS A 44 -11.16 2.86 3.99
N THR A 45 -11.35 2.26 2.81
CA THR A 45 -12.67 2.10 2.19
C THR A 45 -13.40 0.84 2.67
N ALA A 46 -12.73 0.01 3.48
CA ALA A 46 -13.29 -1.23 4.00
C ALA A 46 -14.40 -0.97 5.04
N GLN A 47 -15.43 -1.83 5.02
CA GLN A 47 -16.44 -1.83 6.08
C GLN A 47 -15.91 -2.57 7.31
N ASN A 48 -16.31 -2.13 8.51
CA ASN A 48 -15.81 -2.60 9.82
C ASN A 48 -15.77 -4.13 10.03
N ASN A 49 -16.49 -4.90 9.22
CA ASN A 49 -16.57 -6.35 9.37
C ASN A 49 -15.70 -7.14 8.37
N THR A 50 -14.93 -6.48 7.50
CA THR A 50 -14.16 -7.15 6.44
C THR A 50 -12.65 -7.13 6.69
N LEU A 51 -12.18 -6.33 7.66
CA LEU A 51 -10.78 -6.26 8.07
C LEU A 51 -10.59 -6.60 9.54
N ASN A 52 -9.44 -7.19 9.84
CA ASN A 52 -8.77 -7.13 11.15
C ASN A 52 -7.53 -6.26 10.97
N VAL A 53 -7.40 -5.21 11.76
CA VAL A 53 -6.33 -4.23 11.59
C VAL A 53 -5.45 -4.19 12.82
N ILE A 54 -4.14 -4.20 12.60
CA ILE A 54 -3.10 -3.93 13.58
C ILE A 54 -2.34 -2.70 13.11
N LEU A 55 -2.28 -1.67 13.93
CA LEU A 55 -1.59 -0.41 13.69
C LEU A 55 -0.35 -0.37 14.56
N VAL A 56 0.79 -0.03 14.00
CA VAL A 56 2.06 0.08 14.73
C VAL A 56 2.54 1.52 14.67
N GLU A 57 2.67 2.16 15.82
CA GLU A 57 3.10 3.54 15.96
C GLU A 57 3.90 3.72 17.26
N PRO A 58 5.21 4.02 17.18
CA PRO A 58 6.04 4.15 18.37
C PRO A 58 5.91 5.49 19.09
N ASP A 59 5.42 6.55 18.43
CA ASP A 59 5.17 7.84 19.09
C ASP A 59 3.97 7.71 20.03
N PRO A 60 4.12 7.92 21.35
CA PRO A 60 3.04 7.71 22.31
C PRO A 60 1.82 8.63 22.09
N ILE A 61 2.05 9.84 21.55
CA ILE A 61 0.99 10.81 21.27
C ILE A 61 0.15 10.33 20.10
N GLU A 62 0.81 9.92 19.02
CA GLU A 62 0.15 9.42 17.83
C GLU A 62 -0.51 8.05 18.07
N ALA A 63 0.14 7.15 18.79
CA ALA A 63 -0.44 5.87 19.19
C ALA A 63 -1.75 6.07 19.95
N LYS A 64 -1.80 7.04 20.88
CA LYS A 64 -3.01 7.38 21.61
C LYS A 64 -4.10 7.95 20.70
N ALA A 65 -3.74 8.80 19.76
CA ALA A 65 -4.68 9.34 18.78
C ALA A 65 -5.29 8.24 17.90
N LEU A 66 -4.51 7.21 17.51
CA LEU A 66 -4.99 6.04 16.77
C LEU A 66 -5.94 5.17 17.60
N GLU A 67 -5.66 4.96 18.89
CA GLU A 67 -6.59 4.25 19.81
C GLU A 67 -7.94 4.95 19.86
N ASP A 68 -7.94 6.28 19.99
CA ASP A 68 -9.17 7.08 20.08
C ASP A 68 -10.00 7.04 18.76
N GLN A 69 -9.37 6.82 17.62
CA GLN A 69 -10.04 6.61 16.32
C GLN A 69 -10.70 5.23 16.20
N ASN A 70 -10.32 4.25 17.03
CA ASN A 70 -10.87 2.89 17.07
C ASN A 70 -10.90 2.17 15.70
N GLN A 71 -9.84 2.36 14.91
CA GLN A 71 -9.71 1.75 13.59
C GLN A 71 -9.13 0.32 13.63
N GLY A 72 -8.49 -0.07 14.73
CA GLY A 72 -7.85 -1.36 14.90
C GLY A 72 -7.15 -1.49 16.26
N ARG A 73 -6.39 -2.58 16.42
CA ARG A 73 -5.52 -2.77 17.59
C ARG A 73 -4.23 -1.99 17.39
N VAL A 74 -3.88 -1.13 18.35
CA VAL A 74 -2.65 -0.34 18.30
C VAL A 74 -1.53 -1.04 19.08
N LEU A 75 -0.33 -1.07 18.51
CA LEU A 75 0.91 -1.56 19.14
C LEU A 75 1.86 -0.35 19.30
N PRO A 76 2.07 0.15 20.54
CA PRO A 76 2.80 1.39 20.80
C PRO A 76 4.31 1.16 20.92
N TYR A 77 4.94 0.52 19.96
CA TYR A 77 6.38 0.30 19.86
C TYR A 77 6.82 0.25 18.40
N ALA A 78 8.12 0.33 18.16
CA ALA A 78 8.66 0.19 16.82
C ALA A 78 8.86 -1.29 16.44
N LEU A 79 8.84 -1.57 15.15
CA LEU A 79 9.29 -2.85 14.59
C LEU A 79 10.67 -2.69 13.99
N TRP A 80 11.51 -3.73 14.14
CA TRP A 80 12.88 -3.75 13.61
C TRP A 80 13.33 -5.19 13.36
N ASN A 81 14.60 -5.37 12.92
CA ASN A 81 15.19 -6.70 12.72
C ASN A 81 15.69 -7.37 14.03
N GLU A 82 15.77 -6.63 15.11
CA GLU A 82 16.15 -7.12 16.43
C GLU A 82 15.44 -6.33 17.54
N GLU A 83 15.40 -6.91 18.75
CA GLU A 83 14.87 -6.23 19.93
C GLU A 83 15.97 -5.38 20.56
N THR A 84 15.87 -4.07 20.42
CA THR A 84 16.86 -3.10 20.87
C THR A 84 16.25 -1.75 21.15
N GLU A 85 17.07 -0.82 21.61
CA GLU A 85 16.72 0.61 21.70
C GLU A 85 17.23 1.33 20.47
N LEU A 86 16.38 2.13 19.84
CA LEU A 86 16.75 3.00 18.75
C LEU A 86 16.44 4.46 19.08
N THR A 87 17.20 5.37 18.51
CA THR A 87 16.89 6.79 18.54
C THR A 87 15.99 7.14 17.35
N LEU A 88 14.78 7.62 17.64
CA LEU A 88 13.89 8.18 16.62
C LEU A 88 14.11 9.70 16.56
N ASN A 89 14.51 10.20 15.40
CA ASN A 89 14.65 11.63 15.15
C ASN A 89 13.28 12.19 14.77
N ILE A 90 12.66 12.96 15.66
CA ILE A 90 11.40 13.67 15.39
C ILE A 90 11.75 14.95 14.63
N ASN A 91 11.34 15.02 13.38
CA ASN A 91 11.64 16.15 12.50
C ASN A 91 10.57 17.25 12.59
N ASN A 92 10.86 18.42 12.02
CA ASN A 92 9.92 19.55 11.94
C ASN A 92 8.58 19.15 11.29
N SER A 93 8.65 18.33 10.22
CA SER A 93 7.47 17.65 9.70
C SER A 93 7.44 16.23 10.26
N PRO A 94 6.49 15.89 11.14
CA PRO A 94 6.47 14.58 11.79
C PRO A 94 6.44 13.38 10.83
N GLY A 95 5.80 13.50 9.65
CA GLY A 95 5.79 12.47 8.61
C GLY A 95 7.15 12.23 7.92
N THR A 96 8.21 12.96 8.31
CA THR A 96 9.58 12.71 7.85
C THR A 96 10.50 12.20 8.98
N SER A 97 9.91 11.88 10.16
CA SER A 97 10.67 11.35 11.30
C SER A 97 11.20 9.95 11.01
N SER A 98 12.44 9.66 11.41
CA SER A 98 13.13 8.43 11.09
C SER A 98 14.13 8.01 12.16
N VAL A 99 14.44 6.73 12.22
CA VAL A 99 15.59 6.24 13.01
C VAL A 99 16.93 6.59 12.34
N PHE A 100 16.92 6.92 11.06
CA PHE A 100 18.08 7.39 10.33
C PHE A 100 18.18 8.92 10.38
N LYS A 101 19.40 9.44 10.37
CA LYS A 101 19.65 10.91 10.32
C LYS A 101 19.39 11.44 8.91
N PRO A 102 18.68 12.57 8.76
CA PRO A 102 18.46 13.19 7.46
C PRO A 102 19.77 13.50 6.72
N ASN A 103 19.79 13.23 5.42
CA ASN A 103 20.92 13.57 4.55
C ASN A 103 20.77 15.00 4.04
N MET A 104 21.01 15.97 4.92
CA MET A 104 20.82 17.40 4.62
C MET A 104 21.55 17.88 3.35
N PRO A 105 22.81 17.45 3.03
CA PRO A 105 23.45 17.81 1.78
C PRO A 105 22.68 17.39 0.51
N PHE A 106 21.93 16.29 0.57
CA PHE A 106 21.05 15.87 -0.51
C PHE A 106 19.72 16.65 -0.48
N LEU A 107 19.09 16.76 0.68
CA LEU A 107 17.76 17.35 0.85
C LEU A 107 17.73 18.85 0.52
N GLN A 108 18.81 19.61 0.83
CA GLN A 108 18.92 21.04 0.56
C GLN A 108 18.96 21.39 -0.94
N GLN A 109 19.06 20.42 -1.83
CA GLN A 109 18.93 20.64 -3.27
C GLN A 109 17.47 20.90 -3.69
N PHE A 110 16.50 20.58 -2.82
CA PHE A 110 15.06 20.69 -3.07
C PHE A 110 14.44 21.76 -2.15
N GLU A 111 13.25 22.22 -2.54
CA GLU A 111 12.49 23.13 -1.69
C GLU A 111 12.03 22.42 -0.40
N ASP A 112 11.75 23.22 0.64
CA ASP A 112 11.17 22.75 1.91
C ASP A 112 12.03 21.71 2.66
N SER A 113 13.36 21.76 2.50
CA SER A 113 14.29 20.84 3.18
C SER A 113 14.26 20.98 4.71
N GLN A 114 13.88 22.15 5.25
CA GLN A 114 13.77 22.41 6.69
C GLN A 114 12.77 21.47 7.39
N ARG A 115 11.85 20.85 6.68
CA ARG A 115 10.91 19.86 7.23
C ARG A 115 11.61 18.61 7.77
N PHE A 116 12.83 18.32 7.28
CA PHE A 116 13.66 17.19 7.72
C PHE A 116 14.61 17.54 8.87
N GLU A 117 14.68 18.80 9.31
CA GLU A 117 15.50 19.16 10.47
C GLU A 117 14.95 18.54 11.73
N ALA A 118 15.82 17.85 12.48
CA ALA A 118 15.42 17.19 13.73
C ALA A 118 15.10 18.24 14.79
N ARG A 119 13.90 18.15 15.37
CA ARG A 119 13.43 18.99 16.48
C ARG A 119 13.72 18.34 17.82
N GLU A 120 13.61 17.02 17.88
CA GLU A 120 13.72 16.23 19.11
C GLU A 120 14.24 14.83 18.78
N GLU A 121 14.95 14.21 19.71
CA GLU A 121 15.35 12.80 19.64
C GLU A 121 14.69 12.06 20.80
N ILE A 122 14.01 10.94 20.53
CA ILE A 122 13.42 10.08 21.55
C ILE A 122 13.96 8.66 21.43
N ILE A 123 14.08 7.98 22.56
CA ILE A 123 14.45 6.56 22.59
C ILE A 123 13.18 5.73 22.46
N ILE A 124 13.17 4.81 21.51
CA ILE A 124 12.07 3.89 21.26
C ILE A 124 12.55 2.44 21.44
N GLN A 125 11.66 1.58 21.96
CA GLN A 125 11.89 0.14 22.06
C GLN A 125 11.43 -0.53 20.78
N THR A 126 12.20 -1.51 20.32
CA THR A 126 11.85 -2.28 19.14
C THR A 126 11.46 -3.72 19.47
N LYS A 127 10.62 -4.29 18.61
CA LYS A 127 10.28 -5.72 18.59
C LYS A 127 10.43 -6.27 17.17
N THR A 128 10.61 -7.58 17.05
CA THR A 128 10.56 -8.23 15.73
C THR A 128 9.17 -8.84 15.49
N ILE A 129 8.76 -8.89 14.25
CA ILE A 129 7.51 -9.57 13.88
C ILE A 129 7.57 -11.06 14.24
N ASP A 130 8.72 -11.69 14.05
CA ASP A 130 8.90 -13.11 14.35
C ASP A 130 8.75 -13.39 15.86
N THR A 131 9.29 -12.54 16.74
CA THR A 131 9.08 -12.65 18.20
C THR A 131 7.61 -12.43 18.57
N LEU A 132 6.94 -11.42 17.99
CA LEU A 132 5.51 -11.19 18.23
C LEU A 132 4.64 -12.38 17.81
N ALA A 133 4.99 -13.03 16.71
CA ALA A 133 4.30 -14.25 16.28
C ALA A 133 4.57 -15.45 17.22
N GLN A 134 5.80 -15.64 17.66
CA GLN A 134 6.18 -16.68 18.62
C GLN A 134 5.44 -16.50 19.96
N ASN A 135 5.30 -15.27 20.42
CA ASN A 135 4.59 -14.92 21.65
C ASN A 135 3.06 -14.94 21.50
N LYS A 136 2.55 -15.22 20.29
CA LYS A 136 1.12 -15.16 19.96
C LYS A 136 0.49 -13.77 20.15
N GLU A 137 1.30 -12.74 20.08
CA GLU A 137 0.81 -11.36 20.02
C GLU A 137 0.23 -11.04 18.64
N ILE A 138 0.70 -11.75 17.60
CA ILE A 138 0.18 -11.69 16.24
C ILE A 138 -0.05 -13.12 15.75
N ASP A 139 -1.29 -13.45 15.39
CA ASP A 139 -1.65 -14.80 14.93
C ASP A 139 -1.65 -14.92 13.39
N SER A 140 -2.11 -13.89 12.69
CA SER A 140 -2.21 -13.89 11.24
C SER A 140 -2.06 -12.46 10.70
N ILE A 141 -1.29 -12.32 9.64
CA ILE A 141 -1.22 -11.12 8.80
C ILE A 141 -1.35 -11.60 7.35
N ASP A 142 -2.23 -10.99 6.59
CA ASP A 142 -2.40 -11.28 5.16
C ASP A 142 -1.70 -10.26 4.30
N PHE A 143 -1.81 -8.98 4.68
CA PHE A 143 -1.21 -7.86 3.98
C PHE A 143 -0.49 -6.93 4.95
N VAL A 144 0.64 -6.39 4.53
CA VAL A 144 1.41 -5.40 5.30
C VAL A 144 1.56 -4.12 4.49
N LYS A 145 1.36 -2.98 5.15
CA LYS A 145 1.83 -1.67 4.69
C LYS A 145 2.96 -1.21 5.62
N ILE A 146 4.06 -0.72 5.04
CA ILE A 146 5.21 -0.20 5.80
C ILE A 146 5.60 1.17 5.23
N ASP A 147 5.64 2.17 6.11
CA ASP A 147 6.02 3.54 5.78
C ASP A 147 6.66 4.16 7.03
N VAL A 148 7.96 3.94 7.21
CA VAL A 148 8.72 4.32 8.40
C VAL A 148 9.98 5.12 8.09
N GLN A 149 10.02 5.65 6.87
CA GLN A 149 11.04 6.60 6.45
C GLN A 149 12.48 6.04 6.49
N GLY A 150 12.68 4.89 5.81
CA GLY A 150 13.99 4.26 5.59
C GLY A 150 14.23 2.97 6.39
N GLY A 151 13.38 2.64 7.38
CA GLY A 151 13.51 1.43 8.21
C GLY A 151 12.85 0.17 7.66
N GLU A 152 12.26 0.22 6.48
CA GLU A 152 11.38 -0.79 5.88
C GLU A 152 12.07 -2.15 5.75
N LEU A 153 13.31 -2.16 5.24
CA LEU A 153 14.08 -3.39 5.07
C LEU A 153 14.34 -4.10 6.42
N ALA A 154 14.67 -3.34 7.45
CA ALA A 154 14.91 -3.93 8.78
C ALA A 154 13.64 -4.59 9.35
N ILE A 155 12.47 -3.96 9.15
CA ILE A 155 11.19 -4.54 9.55
C ILE A 155 10.90 -5.82 8.78
N LEU A 156 11.14 -5.84 7.47
CA LEU A 156 10.97 -7.04 6.65
C LEU A 156 11.89 -8.17 7.10
N GLN A 157 13.15 -7.87 7.43
CA GLN A 157 14.11 -8.83 7.98
C GLN A 157 13.68 -9.38 9.33
N GLY A 158 13.15 -8.51 10.24
CA GLY A 158 12.65 -8.92 11.56
C GLY A 158 11.37 -9.77 11.52
N GLY A 159 10.77 -9.92 10.35
CA GLY A 159 9.58 -10.75 10.12
C GLY A 159 9.76 -11.77 9.01
N GLU A 160 10.98 -12.09 8.58
CA GLU A 160 11.21 -12.92 7.39
C GLU A 160 10.48 -14.25 7.47
N ASP A 161 10.63 -14.97 8.56
CA ASP A 161 10.04 -16.31 8.74
C ASP A 161 8.52 -16.26 8.76
N PHE A 162 7.95 -15.28 9.43
CA PHE A 162 6.51 -15.10 9.53
C PHE A 162 5.92 -14.61 8.20
N PHE A 163 6.52 -13.60 7.58
CA PHE A 163 6.05 -13.02 6.33
C PHE A 163 6.10 -14.02 5.16
N LYS A 164 7.17 -14.79 5.06
CA LYS A 164 7.32 -15.84 4.05
C LYS A 164 6.16 -16.85 4.08
N LYS A 165 5.66 -17.16 5.27
CA LYS A 165 4.59 -18.13 5.52
C LYS A 165 3.18 -17.53 5.50
N ASN A 166 3.03 -16.20 5.54
CA ASN A 166 1.73 -15.59 5.78
C ASN A 166 1.32 -14.51 4.77
N LEU A 167 2.26 -13.75 4.17
CA LEU A 167 1.90 -12.62 3.33
C LEU A 167 1.37 -13.03 1.96
N VAL A 168 0.25 -12.44 1.58
CA VAL A 168 -0.27 -12.45 0.21
C VAL A 168 0.15 -11.21 -0.58
N GLY A 169 0.47 -10.11 0.13
CA GLY A 169 0.95 -8.87 -0.47
C GLY A 169 1.57 -7.91 0.54
N LEU A 170 2.30 -6.93 0.00
CA LEU A 170 3.06 -5.92 0.72
C LEU A 170 2.98 -4.61 -0.05
N GLU A 171 2.63 -3.51 0.63
CA GLU A 171 2.87 -2.14 0.17
C GLU A 171 3.95 -1.54 1.06
N VAL A 172 5.00 -1.00 0.45
CA VAL A 172 6.16 -0.50 1.20
C VAL A 172 6.68 0.77 0.55
N GLU A 173 6.93 1.81 1.37
CA GLU A 173 7.67 2.98 0.91
C GLU A 173 9.11 2.57 0.54
N VAL A 174 9.60 3.09 -0.57
CA VAL A 174 10.94 2.80 -1.08
C VAL A 174 11.58 4.06 -1.62
N GLU A 175 12.84 4.27 -1.30
CA GLU A 175 13.58 5.43 -1.75
C GLU A 175 14.51 5.08 -2.92
N PHE A 176 14.50 5.95 -3.93
CA PHE A 176 15.40 5.88 -5.08
C PHE A 176 16.64 6.75 -4.90
N CYS A 177 16.68 7.53 -3.82
CA CYS A 177 17.73 8.47 -3.49
C CYS A 177 17.96 8.45 -1.97
N PRO A 178 19.20 8.72 -1.51
CA PRO A 178 19.55 8.70 -0.09
C PRO A 178 19.02 9.94 0.64
N MET A 179 17.73 9.92 1.02
CA MET A 179 17.11 10.99 1.82
C MET A 179 17.62 10.99 3.25
N TYR A 180 17.93 9.82 3.78
CA TYR A 180 18.56 9.63 5.08
C TYR A 180 19.93 8.98 4.91
N ARG A 181 20.80 9.13 5.90
CA ARG A 181 22.14 8.54 5.87
C ARG A 181 22.06 7.04 6.14
N ASP A 182 22.79 6.26 5.38
CA ASP A 182 22.93 4.80 5.54
C ASP A 182 21.62 4.01 5.42
N GLN A 183 20.54 4.64 4.90
CA GLN A 183 19.28 3.97 4.64
C GLN A 183 19.40 2.99 3.47
N PRO A 184 18.68 1.85 3.51
CA PRO A 184 18.47 1.00 2.34
C PRO A 184 17.74 1.76 1.23
N LEU A 185 17.97 1.36 -0.02
CA LEU A 185 17.27 1.90 -1.17
C LEU A 185 16.33 0.86 -1.79
N PHE A 186 15.55 1.28 -2.79
CA PHE A 186 14.62 0.43 -3.53
C PHE A 186 15.21 -0.94 -3.93
N SER A 187 16.46 -0.95 -4.40
CA SER A 187 17.12 -2.20 -4.82
C SER A 187 17.24 -3.24 -3.71
N ASP A 188 17.46 -2.78 -2.48
CA ASP A 188 17.67 -3.65 -1.32
C ASP A 188 16.34 -4.23 -0.84
N VAL A 189 15.31 -3.38 -0.79
CA VAL A 189 13.93 -3.76 -0.44
C VAL A 189 13.34 -4.68 -1.51
N ASP A 190 13.50 -4.35 -2.82
CA ASP A 190 13.02 -5.17 -3.94
C ASP A 190 13.66 -6.55 -3.94
N TYR A 191 14.98 -6.60 -3.75
CA TYR A 191 15.69 -7.88 -3.65
C TYR A 191 15.12 -8.74 -2.52
N PHE A 192 14.95 -8.17 -1.33
CA PHE A 192 14.43 -8.91 -0.18
C PHE A 192 12.98 -9.39 -0.39
N ALA A 193 12.11 -8.51 -0.86
CA ALA A 193 10.71 -8.85 -1.12
C ALA A 193 10.56 -9.98 -2.14
N ARG A 194 11.38 -9.97 -3.20
CA ARG A 194 11.30 -10.96 -4.27
C ARG A 194 12.00 -12.25 -3.94
N VAL A 195 13.23 -12.18 -3.42
CA VAL A 195 14.07 -13.36 -3.23
C VAL A 195 13.79 -14.06 -1.90
N ASN A 196 13.66 -13.29 -0.81
CA ASN A 196 13.43 -13.85 0.51
C ASN A 196 11.95 -14.15 0.77
N LEU A 197 11.04 -13.23 0.42
CA LEU A 197 9.61 -13.40 0.70
C LEU A 197 8.84 -14.09 -0.43
N GLY A 198 9.40 -14.18 -1.64
CA GLY A 198 8.77 -14.81 -2.80
C GLY A 198 7.57 -14.03 -3.33
N LEU A 199 7.61 -12.72 -3.24
CA LEU A 199 6.62 -11.80 -3.81
C LEU A 199 7.11 -11.27 -5.16
N GLU A 200 6.21 -10.68 -5.96
CA GLU A 200 6.54 -10.01 -7.22
C GLU A 200 6.12 -8.55 -7.17
N LEU A 201 6.94 -7.67 -7.74
CA LEU A 201 6.60 -6.25 -7.89
C LEU A 201 5.47 -6.09 -8.90
N TRP A 202 4.42 -5.38 -8.50
CA TRP A 202 3.22 -5.16 -9.33
C TRP A 202 3.06 -3.72 -9.80
N ASP A 203 3.33 -2.76 -8.91
CA ASP A 203 3.21 -1.34 -9.25
C ASP A 203 4.06 -0.50 -8.32
N ILE A 204 4.36 0.73 -8.74
CA ILE A 204 5.02 1.74 -7.92
C ILE A 204 4.29 3.06 -8.11
N ARG A 205 3.77 3.62 -7.03
CA ARG A 205 3.28 5.00 -6.97
C ARG A 205 4.48 5.93 -6.72
N LYS A 206 4.84 6.74 -7.70
CA LYS A 206 6.09 7.51 -7.72
C LYS A 206 5.89 8.94 -7.25
N THR A 207 6.87 9.44 -6.50
CA THR A 207 6.96 10.83 -6.06
C THR A 207 8.24 11.49 -6.60
N TYR A 208 8.07 12.71 -7.13
CA TYR A 208 9.12 13.47 -7.81
C TYR A 208 9.28 14.82 -7.15
N TRP A 209 10.51 15.25 -6.93
CA TRP A 209 10.85 16.57 -6.40
C TRP A 209 11.61 17.41 -7.43
N LYS A 210 11.28 18.70 -7.50
CA LYS A 210 11.97 19.67 -8.33
C LYS A 210 13.10 20.29 -7.53
N TYR A 211 14.23 20.54 -8.21
CA TYR A 211 15.35 21.27 -7.61
C TYR A 211 14.92 22.70 -7.26
N SER A 212 15.39 23.24 -6.12
CA SER A 212 15.01 24.58 -5.62
C SER A 212 15.50 25.71 -6.53
N GLN A 213 16.66 25.52 -7.19
CA GLN A 213 17.24 26.50 -8.10
C GLN A 213 16.75 26.28 -9.53
N HIS A 214 15.49 26.63 -9.82
CA HIS A 214 14.99 26.65 -11.19
C HIS A 214 14.26 27.96 -11.49
N GLU A 215 14.64 28.59 -12.60
CA GLU A 215 14.04 29.86 -13.05
C GLU A 215 12.80 29.67 -13.95
N TYR A 216 12.48 28.46 -14.35
CA TYR A 216 11.45 28.17 -15.34
C TYR A 216 10.09 27.88 -14.72
N ARG A 217 9.08 28.65 -15.12
CA ARG A 217 7.66 28.38 -14.81
C ARG A 217 7.07 27.29 -15.73
N MET A 218 7.78 26.20 -15.93
CA MET A 218 7.32 25.08 -16.75
C MET A 218 6.76 23.96 -15.86
N PRO A 219 5.82 23.14 -16.35
CA PRO A 219 5.35 21.95 -15.64
C PRO A 219 6.44 20.86 -15.67
N LEU A 220 7.48 21.04 -14.87
CA LEU A 220 8.59 20.10 -14.75
C LEU A 220 8.18 18.92 -13.88
N LYS A 221 8.54 17.72 -14.31
CA LYS A 221 8.26 16.48 -13.55
C LYS A 221 9.09 16.39 -12.27
N GLY A 222 10.35 16.83 -12.30
CA GLY A 222 11.30 16.65 -11.22
C GLY A 222 12.05 15.31 -11.27
N ARG A 223 12.89 15.09 -10.26
CA ARG A 223 13.64 13.84 -10.04
C ARG A 223 12.79 12.86 -9.25
N LEU A 224 12.79 11.59 -9.62
CA LEU A 224 12.22 10.53 -8.84
C LEU A 224 12.99 10.38 -7.51
N ILE A 225 12.30 10.51 -6.39
CA ILE A 225 12.91 10.48 -5.05
C ILE A 225 12.50 9.22 -4.30
N PHE A 226 11.20 8.99 -4.13
CA PHE A 226 10.65 7.84 -3.43
C PHE A 226 9.33 7.39 -4.05
N GLY A 227 8.77 6.34 -3.55
CA GLY A 227 7.46 5.85 -3.97
C GLY A 227 6.99 4.71 -3.10
N ASP A 228 5.73 4.33 -3.26
CA ASP A 228 5.17 3.15 -2.62
C ASP A 228 5.19 2.01 -3.62
N ALA A 229 5.85 0.93 -3.27
CA ALA A 229 5.94 -0.27 -4.10
C ALA A 229 4.96 -1.32 -3.61
N LEU A 230 4.15 -1.85 -4.53
CA LEU A 230 3.20 -2.93 -4.26
C LEU A 230 3.77 -4.25 -4.76
N TYR A 231 3.84 -5.21 -3.87
CA TYR A 231 4.23 -6.58 -4.15
C TYR A 231 3.08 -7.53 -3.84
N LEU A 232 2.87 -8.53 -4.69
CA LEU A 232 1.85 -9.56 -4.50
C LEU A 232 2.44 -10.96 -4.68
N ARG A 233 1.81 -11.96 -4.08
CA ARG A 233 2.17 -13.37 -4.27
C ARG A 233 1.86 -13.79 -5.70
N PRO A 234 2.83 -14.35 -6.47
CA PRO A 234 2.61 -14.72 -7.87
C PRO A 234 1.76 -15.96 -8.04
N VAL A 235 0.89 -15.99 -9.06
CA VAL A 235 0.03 -17.14 -9.36
C VAL A 235 0.84 -18.41 -9.68
N ALA A 236 2.01 -18.25 -10.30
CA ALA A 236 2.84 -19.38 -10.72
C ALA A 236 3.33 -20.26 -9.56
N THR A 237 3.54 -19.70 -8.37
CA THR A 237 4.01 -20.43 -7.19
C THR A 237 2.93 -20.56 -6.11
N LEU A 238 1.74 -20.00 -6.36
CA LEU A 238 0.69 -19.86 -5.35
C LEU A 238 0.18 -21.21 -4.85
N ASP A 239 -0.10 -22.15 -5.74
CA ASP A 239 -0.62 -23.47 -5.36
C ASP A 239 0.37 -24.24 -4.47
N PHE A 240 1.65 -24.22 -4.85
CA PHE A 240 2.71 -24.82 -4.03
C PHE A 240 2.80 -24.18 -2.64
N TRP A 241 2.71 -22.86 -2.57
CA TRP A 241 2.75 -22.11 -1.30
C TRP A 241 1.53 -22.42 -0.44
N LEU A 242 0.32 -22.42 -1.02
CA LEU A 242 -0.92 -22.71 -0.30
C LEU A 242 -1.02 -24.17 0.16
N SER A 243 -0.50 -25.12 -0.62
CA SER A 243 -0.52 -26.55 -0.29
C SER A 243 0.34 -26.90 0.94
N SER A 244 1.27 -26.02 1.33
CA SER A 244 2.06 -26.17 2.55
C SER A 244 1.29 -25.89 3.84
N MET A 245 0.03 -25.43 3.74
CA MET A 245 -0.83 -25.02 4.84
C MET A 245 -2.00 -25.97 5.04
N ASP A 246 -2.62 -25.94 6.23
CA ASP A 246 -3.93 -26.57 6.42
C ASP A 246 -5.00 -25.92 5.54
N LYS A 247 -6.07 -26.68 5.28
CA LYS A 247 -7.17 -26.27 4.37
C LYS A 247 -7.84 -24.95 4.77
N LYS A 248 -7.98 -24.70 6.08
CA LYS A 248 -8.62 -23.47 6.56
C LYS A 248 -7.75 -22.26 6.29
N LYS A 249 -6.47 -22.35 6.60
CA LYS A 249 -5.49 -21.28 6.40
C LYS A 249 -5.27 -21.01 4.92
N SER A 250 -5.09 -22.04 4.09
CA SER A 250 -4.88 -21.88 2.65
C SER A 250 -6.09 -21.23 1.96
N SER A 251 -7.32 -21.62 2.31
CA SER A 251 -8.54 -20.95 1.81
C SER A 251 -8.64 -19.50 2.28
N GLN A 252 -8.22 -19.19 3.51
CA GLN A 252 -8.15 -17.81 4.01
C GLN A 252 -7.15 -16.96 3.21
N LYS A 253 -5.93 -17.50 2.96
CA LYS A 253 -4.88 -16.80 2.22
C LYS A 253 -5.25 -16.58 0.75
N PHE A 254 -5.85 -17.57 0.10
CA PHE A 254 -6.37 -17.43 -1.26
C PHE A 254 -7.43 -16.32 -1.33
N HIS A 255 -8.39 -16.31 -0.40
CA HIS A 255 -9.39 -15.27 -0.31
C HIS A 255 -8.78 -13.89 -0.07
N ALA A 256 -7.82 -13.76 0.85
CA ALA A 256 -7.15 -12.50 1.15
C ALA A 256 -6.42 -11.94 -0.09
N LEU A 257 -5.76 -12.81 -0.89
CA LEU A 257 -5.13 -12.38 -2.15
C LEU A 257 -6.18 -11.90 -3.16
N VAL A 258 -7.28 -12.61 -3.33
CA VAL A 258 -8.39 -12.20 -4.21
C VAL A 258 -8.94 -10.83 -3.81
N VAL A 259 -9.23 -10.61 -2.52
CA VAL A 259 -9.71 -9.32 -2.01
C VAL A 259 -8.67 -8.22 -2.25
N THR A 260 -7.39 -8.50 -1.99
CA THR A 260 -6.30 -7.55 -2.22
C THR A 260 -6.21 -7.15 -3.69
N THR A 261 -6.23 -8.10 -4.62
CA THR A 261 -6.14 -7.80 -6.05
C THR A 261 -7.33 -6.98 -6.56
N ILE A 262 -8.54 -7.23 -6.04
CA ILE A 262 -9.72 -6.39 -6.33
C ILE A 262 -9.55 -5.00 -5.73
N ALA A 263 -9.05 -4.88 -4.49
CA ALA A 263 -8.90 -3.61 -3.79
C ALA A 263 -7.95 -2.66 -4.52
N TYR A 264 -6.84 -3.19 -5.04
CA TYR A 264 -5.88 -2.43 -5.85
C TYR A 264 -6.24 -2.37 -7.34
N GLY A 265 -7.33 -2.99 -7.76
CA GLY A 265 -7.88 -2.87 -9.13
C GLY A 265 -7.28 -3.79 -10.17
N PHE A 266 -6.54 -4.81 -9.81
CA PHE A 266 -5.95 -5.81 -10.71
C PHE A 266 -6.96 -6.91 -11.04
N LEU A 267 -8.05 -6.55 -11.75
CA LEU A 267 -9.15 -7.49 -12.05
C LEU A 267 -8.75 -8.60 -13.03
N ASP A 268 -7.80 -8.34 -13.90
CA ASP A 268 -7.20 -9.34 -14.78
C ASP A 268 -6.47 -10.41 -13.97
N TYR A 269 -5.68 -10.00 -12.99
CA TYR A 269 -5.02 -10.94 -12.09
C TYR A 269 -6.02 -11.67 -11.19
N THR A 270 -7.01 -10.95 -10.64
CA THR A 270 -8.12 -11.60 -9.92
C THR A 270 -8.78 -12.69 -10.78
N SER A 271 -9.02 -12.39 -12.06
CA SER A 271 -9.60 -13.37 -13.00
C SER A 271 -8.66 -14.56 -13.22
N ALA A 272 -7.35 -14.34 -13.34
CA ALA A 272 -6.38 -15.42 -13.46
C ALA A 272 -6.36 -16.32 -12.21
N LEU A 273 -6.42 -15.73 -11.01
CA LEU A 273 -6.48 -16.48 -9.75
C LEU A 273 -7.71 -17.38 -9.66
N ILE A 274 -8.91 -16.83 -9.88
CA ILE A 274 -10.17 -17.59 -9.71
C ILE A 274 -10.41 -18.61 -10.83
N ASN A 275 -9.77 -18.45 -12.00
CA ASN A 275 -9.87 -19.38 -13.12
C ASN A 275 -8.68 -20.33 -13.22
N SER A 276 -7.71 -20.28 -12.29
CA SER A 276 -6.64 -21.26 -12.24
C SER A 276 -7.16 -22.67 -11.97
N ASP A 277 -6.48 -23.68 -12.50
CA ASP A 277 -6.88 -25.09 -12.33
C ASP A 277 -6.91 -25.53 -10.85
N PHE A 278 -6.08 -24.89 -10.01
CA PHE A 278 -6.01 -25.19 -8.58
C PHE A 278 -7.04 -24.42 -7.74
N SER A 279 -7.73 -23.43 -8.29
CA SER A 279 -8.60 -22.53 -7.51
C SER A 279 -9.70 -23.27 -6.74
N GLU A 280 -10.22 -24.38 -7.30
CA GLU A 280 -11.28 -25.20 -6.67
C GLU A 280 -10.82 -25.89 -5.36
N ASN A 281 -9.52 -25.98 -5.11
CA ASN A 281 -8.99 -26.48 -3.84
C ASN A 281 -9.20 -25.48 -2.69
N TYR A 282 -9.35 -24.17 -2.99
CA TYR A 282 -9.31 -23.07 -2.03
C TYR A 282 -10.59 -22.25 -1.97
N ILE A 283 -11.41 -22.27 -3.02
CA ILE A 283 -12.69 -21.59 -3.10
C ILE A 283 -13.77 -22.55 -3.61
N ASN A 284 -14.96 -22.50 -3.01
CA ASN A 284 -16.07 -23.31 -3.50
C ASN A 284 -16.71 -22.71 -4.77
N LYS A 285 -17.50 -23.50 -5.48
CA LYS A 285 -18.10 -23.11 -6.76
C LYS A 285 -19.05 -21.92 -6.63
N GLU A 286 -19.81 -21.85 -5.55
CA GLU A 286 -20.79 -20.77 -5.31
C GLU A 286 -20.07 -19.42 -5.12
N ASP A 287 -19.04 -19.37 -4.26
CA ASP A 287 -18.24 -18.18 -4.02
C ASP A 287 -17.50 -17.74 -5.30
N LYS A 288 -16.99 -18.69 -6.09
CA LYS A 288 -16.37 -18.43 -7.38
C LYS A 288 -17.32 -17.75 -8.37
N GLU A 289 -18.56 -18.24 -8.48
CA GLU A 289 -19.60 -17.66 -9.34
C GLU A 289 -19.98 -16.24 -8.90
N VAL A 290 -20.06 -16.00 -7.59
CA VAL A 290 -20.29 -14.65 -7.02
C VAL A 290 -19.16 -13.70 -7.41
N LEU A 291 -17.89 -14.10 -7.26
CA LEU A 291 -16.73 -13.29 -7.67
C LEU A 291 -16.75 -12.96 -9.16
N ILE A 292 -16.96 -13.95 -10.02
CA ILE A 292 -17.04 -13.75 -11.48
C ILE A 292 -18.13 -12.74 -11.83
N LYS A 293 -19.31 -12.85 -11.22
CA LYS A 293 -20.42 -11.90 -11.42
C LYS A 293 -20.04 -10.47 -10.99
N HIS A 294 -19.37 -10.33 -9.84
CA HIS A 294 -18.93 -9.02 -9.34
C HIS A 294 -17.87 -8.39 -10.24
N ILE A 295 -16.84 -9.14 -10.64
CA ILE A 295 -15.80 -8.68 -11.57
C ILE A 295 -16.43 -8.25 -12.90
N SER A 296 -17.35 -9.05 -13.44
CA SER A 296 -18.07 -8.70 -14.67
C SER A 296 -18.90 -7.41 -14.53
N LYS A 297 -19.54 -7.19 -13.36
CA LYS A 297 -20.29 -5.96 -13.08
C LYS A 297 -19.37 -4.75 -13.01
N ILE A 298 -18.23 -4.87 -12.32
CA ILE A 298 -17.22 -3.82 -12.24
C ILE A 298 -16.74 -3.48 -13.66
N SER A 299 -16.28 -4.48 -14.41
CA SER A 299 -15.78 -4.31 -15.77
C SER A 299 -16.79 -3.60 -16.69
N LYS A 300 -18.07 -3.95 -16.63
CA LYS A 300 -19.14 -3.32 -17.44
C LYS A 300 -19.45 -1.88 -17.02
N SER A 301 -19.32 -1.54 -15.76
CA SER A 301 -19.60 -0.18 -15.28
C SER A 301 -18.55 0.84 -15.74
N PHE A 302 -17.32 0.39 -16.01
CA PHE A 302 -16.22 1.25 -16.48
C PHE A 302 -16.12 1.42 -17.98
N TYR A 303 -16.79 0.56 -18.75
CA TYR A 303 -16.81 0.64 -20.23
C TYR A 303 -18.25 0.72 -20.74
N PRO A 304 -18.96 1.85 -20.54
CA PRO A 304 -20.32 2.01 -21.08
C PRO A 304 -20.35 1.96 -22.61
N PHE A 305 -19.19 2.15 -23.26
CA PHE A 305 -19.01 2.04 -24.69
C PHE A 305 -18.03 0.89 -25.00
N SER A 306 -18.54 -0.21 -25.50
CA SER A 306 -17.76 -1.43 -25.79
C SER A 306 -16.64 -1.23 -26.83
N ASN A 307 -16.72 -0.20 -27.65
CA ASN A 307 -15.72 0.17 -28.66
C ASN A 307 -15.36 1.64 -28.51
N GLY A 308 -14.27 1.93 -27.78
CA GLY A 308 -13.75 3.30 -27.68
C GLY A 308 -13.40 3.88 -29.05
N ASN A 309 -13.78 5.13 -29.30
CA ASN A 309 -13.37 5.83 -30.53
C ASN A 309 -11.98 6.45 -30.33
N LYS A 310 -10.98 5.90 -31.03
CA LYS A 310 -9.57 6.34 -30.96
C LYS A 310 -9.38 7.84 -31.25
N TYR A 311 -10.20 8.41 -32.13
CA TYR A 311 -10.11 9.83 -32.48
C TYR A 311 -10.71 10.72 -31.40
N LEU A 312 -11.88 10.35 -30.88
CA LEU A 312 -12.48 11.05 -29.74
C LEU A 312 -11.57 11.00 -28.50
N TYR A 313 -10.99 9.84 -28.21
CA TYR A 313 -10.03 9.70 -27.11
C TYR A 313 -8.85 10.67 -27.26
N ARG A 314 -8.26 10.78 -28.46
CA ARG A 314 -7.18 11.74 -28.72
C ARG A 314 -7.61 13.19 -28.56
N ILE A 315 -8.81 13.55 -29.03
CA ILE A 315 -9.35 14.90 -28.86
C ILE A 315 -9.49 15.24 -27.38
N PHE A 316 -10.09 14.33 -26.59
CA PHE A 316 -10.23 14.51 -25.16
C PHE A 316 -8.88 14.55 -24.43
N GLN A 317 -7.90 13.73 -24.83
CA GLN A 317 -6.54 13.82 -24.29
C GLN A 317 -5.90 15.19 -24.51
N VAL A 318 -6.01 15.73 -25.73
CA VAL A 318 -5.47 17.07 -26.05
C VAL A 318 -6.18 18.14 -25.21
N LEU A 319 -7.51 18.10 -25.12
CA LEU A 319 -8.27 19.03 -24.29
C LEU A 319 -7.89 18.92 -22.80
N MET A 320 -7.85 17.71 -22.26
CA MET A 320 -7.43 17.49 -20.87
C MET A 320 -6.01 17.99 -20.60
N HIS A 321 -5.09 17.78 -21.54
CA HIS A 321 -3.71 18.26 -21.41
C HIS A 321 -3.63 19.78 -21.42
N SER A 322 -4.45 20.44 -22.25
CA SER A 322 -4.51 21.92 -22.34
C SER A 322 -5.11 22.57 -21.09
N PHE A 323 -5.98 21.86 -20.36
CA PHE A 323 -6.61 22.33 -19.13
C PHE A 323 -6.02 21.69 -17.87
N LYS A 324 -5.00 20.86 -18.01
CA LYS A 324 -4.34 20.24 -16.87
C LYS A 324 -3.75 21.34 -15.99
N PRO A 325 -4.09 21.38 -14.67
CA PRO A 325 -3.50 22.34 -13.76
C PRO A 325 -1.97 22.22 -13.82
N THR A 326 -1.29 23.36 -13.98
CA THR A 326 0.15 23.39 -13.81
C THR A 326 0.46 23.11 -12.35
N TYR A 327 1.21 22.06 -12.07
CA TYR A 327 1.67 21.79 -10.72
C TYR A 327 2.62 22.92 -10.29
N HIS A 328 2.12 23.82 -9.44
CA HIS A 328 2.92 24.94 -8.90
C HIS A 328 3.82 24.49 -7.75
N GLY A 329 3.54 23.33 -7.13
CA GLY A 329 4.33 22.78 -6.05
C GLY A 329 5.68 22.24 -6.48
N TRP A 330 6.61 22.14 -5.54
CA TRP A 330 7.94 21.55 -5.72
C TRP A 330 7.89 20.02 -5.81
N ALA A 331 6.87 19.39 -5.27
CA ALA A 331 6.66 17.94 -5.30
C ALA A 331 5.49 17.56 -6.21
N ASN A 332 5.62 16.44 -6.93
CA ASN A 332 4.57 15.80 -7.71
C ASN A 332 4.49 14.33 -7.33
N ALA A 333 3.30 13.86 -6.97
CA ALA A 333 3.05 12.44 -6.71
C ALA A 333 2.02 11.88 -7.69
N GLU A 334 2.14 10.61 -8.02
CA GLU A 334 1.05 9.85 -8.62
C GLU A 334 -0.03 9.63 -7.56
N GLN A 335 -1.31 9.64 -7.97
CA GLN A 335 -2.39 9.69 -6.97
C GLN A 335 -2.55 8.39 -6.20
N HIS A 336 -2.54 7.26 -6.90
CA HIS A 336 -2.81 5.96 -6.31
C HIS A 336 -1.86 4.91 -6.86
N ILE A 337 -1.56 3.93 -6.03
CA ILE A 337 -0.93 2.69 -6.41
C ILE A 337 -1.98 1.72 -6.95
N GLY A 338 -1.59 0.86 -7.88
CA GLY A 338 -2.48 -0.11 -8.50
C GLY A 338 -3.05 0.32 -9.85
N SER A 339 -3.96 -0.48 -10.40
CA SER A 339 -4.52 -0.25 -11.74
C SER A 339 -5.52 0.90 -11.73
N LYS A 340 -5.10 2.04 -12.27
CA LYS A 340 -5.91 3.27 -12.37
C LYS A 340 -7.23 3.10 -13.12
N LYS A 341 -7.34 2.10 -13.98
CA LYS A 341 -8.54 1.88 -14.81
C LYS A 341 -9.75 1.43 -14.00
N THR A 342 -9.56 0.94 -12.79
CA THR A 342 -10.63 0.36 -11.98
C THR A 342 -11.24 1.35 -10.98
N PHE A 343 -10.52 2.42 -10.61
CA PHE A 343 -10.93 3.28 -9.49
C PHE A 343 -10.97 4.77 -9.78
N ASN A 344 -10.29 5.26 -10.83
CA ASN A 344 -10.23 6.70 -11.11
C ASN A 344 -10.40 7.00 -12.59
N PHE A 345 -11.63 7.25 -12.98
CA PHE A 345 -11.93 7.73 -14.33
C PHE A 345 -11.72 9.24 -14.49
N TRP A 346 -11.58 9.97 -13.35
CA TRP A 346 -11.51 11.43 -13.37
C TRP A 346 -10.56 11.92 -12.28
N VAL A 347 -9.38 12.25 -12.67
CA VAL A 347 -8.56 13.30 -12.08
C VAL A 347 -7.88 14.07 -13.21
#